data_da793a2cf820d2cae4ca05e03af743b9
#
_entry.id   da793a2cf820d2cae4ca05e03af743b9
#
_cell.length_a   1.000
_cell.length_b   1.000
_cell.length_c   1.000
_cell.angle_alpha   90.00
_cell.angle_beta   90.00
_cell.angle_gamma   90.00
#
_symmetry.space_group_name_H-M   'P 1'
#
loop_
_entity.id
_entity.type
_entity.pdbx_description
1 polymer ?
#
loop_
_entity_poly.entity_id
_entity_poly.type
_entity_poly.pdbx_seq_one_letter_code
_entity_poly.pdbx_strand_id
1 'polypeptide(L)'
;MNPTLEFKISQLPESPGVYQMKRAGEIIYVGKAINLKNRVRQYFHSSKDHTPKVQAMVANIDDFDILLCDTELEALILECNLIKKYRPYYNILLKDDKQYPYIRIDLRQDYPRVELVRRVEKDGAKYFGPYIGATVVRDVLEVLHNSFPLRTCRHDFSFGHGVGGRHRPCLRYQMGLCLAPCTGNVFPGQYRQMLDEILAFLNGKHEDVVRKMRAQMLEASKNLEFERAATLRDRIAAMERVLQKQKALAVSGGDQDVVAVSSDGVDAVVEVIYMREGKILGSDHFIMQRAEAQEEESLAMFLLQYYDNAPYIPKEILLGEAVEDLDVMEKLLTEKKGSRVHILVPQRGDKKKLVDMARKNAEDIASKRREQFIRQKARTVGACRELADALGLDFVPRRIEGYDISNTQGTLSVASMVVAINGQPARNQ
;
A
#
# COMPACT_ATOMS: atom_id res chain seq x y z
N MET A 1 -40.03 -0.85 -15.75
CA MET A 1 -39.06 -1.97 -15.64
C MET A 1 -39.23 -2.87 -16.86
N ASN A 2 -38.15 -3.49 -17.37
CA ASN A 2 -38.23 -4.43 -18.51
C ASN A 2 -38.93 -5.73 -18.04
N PRO A 3 -39.96 -6.28 -18.77
CA PRO A 3 -40.63 -7.55 -18.40
C PRO A 3 -39.70 -8.70 -18.13
N THR A 4 -38.59 -8.78 -18.85
CA THR A 4 -37.55 -9.83 -18.67
C THR A 4 -36.89 -9.70 -17.30
N LEU A 5 -36.64 -8.47 -16.84
CA LEU A 5 -36.02 -8.20 -15.56
C LEU A 5 -36.98 -8.55 -14.40
N GLU A 6 -38.27 -8.21 -14.53
CA GLU A 6 -39.31 -8.58 -13.56
C GLU A 6 -39.44 -10.09 -13.40
N PHE A 7 -39.40 -10.82 -14.52
CA PHE A 7 -39.43 -12.29 -14.49
C PHE A 7 -38.19 -12.85 -13.76
N LYS A 8 -36.99 -12.37 -14.08
CA LYS A 8 -35.75 -12.81 -13.39
C LYS A 8 -35.81 -12.54 -11.89
N ILE A 9 -36.31 -11.37 -11.47
CA ILE A 9 -36.47 -10.99 -10.06
C ILE A 9 -37.47 -11.92 -9.33
N SER A 10 -38.53 -12.39 -10.02
CA SER A 10 -39.51 -13.30 -9.43
C SER A 10 -38.92 -14.67 -9.12
N GLN A 11 -37.97 -15.15 -9.91
CA GLN A 11 -37.33 -16.45 -9.82
C GLN A 11 -36.08 -16.49 -8.89
N LEU A 12 -35.75 -15.38 -8.22
CA LEU A 12 -34.58 -15.33 -7.36
C LEU A 12 -34.70 -16.29 -6.17
N PRO A 13 -33.63 -17.07 -5.87
CA PRO A 13 -33.58 -17.97 -4.74
C PRO A 13 -33.38 -17.22 -3.41
N GLU A 14 -33.78 -17.83 -2.32
CA GLU A 14 -33.57 -17.36 -0.94
C GLU A 14 -32.26 -17.89 -0.33
N SER A 15 -31.20 -17.96 -1.12
CA SER A 15 -29.91 -18.49 -0.75
C SER A 15 -28.85 -17.40 -0.73
N PRO A 16 -27.73 -17.61 -0.02
CA PRO A 16 -26.56 -16.73 -0.10
C PRO A 16 -25.98 -16.74 -1.52
N GLY A 17 -25.35 -15.63 -1.90
CA GLY A 17 -24.69 -15.54 -3.19
C GLY A 17 -24.28 -14.14 -3.57
N VAL A 18 -23.78 -13.99 -4.78
CA VAL A 18 -23.33 -12.74 -5.38
C VAL A 18 -24.19 -12.42 -6.60
N TYR A 19 -24.60 -11.17 -6.73
CA TYR A 19 -25.30 -10.64 -7.89
C TYR A 19 -24.41 -9.65 -8.64
N GLN A 20 -24.53 -9.67 -9.98
CA GLN A 20 -23.79 -8.84 -10.90
C GLN A 20 -24.77 -8.04 -11.74
N MET A 21 -24.91 -6.74 -11.45
CA MET A 21 -25.77 -5.85 -12.24
C MET A 21 -25.05 -5.48 -13.54
N LYS A 22 -25.81 -5.47 -14.64
CA LYS A 22 -25.26 -5.26 -15.98
C LYS A 22 -25.95 -4.11 -16.71
N ARG A 23 -25.17 -3.51 -17.63
CA ARG A 23 -25.64 -2.56 -18.64
C ARG A 23 -25.01 -2.92 -19.97
N ALA A 24 -25.81 -3.16 -20.98
CA ALA A 24 -25.35 -3.56 -22.32
C ALA A 24 -24.34 -4.72 -22.30
N GLY A 25 -24.54 -5.70 -21.38
CA GLY A 25 -23.67 -6.85 -21.20
C GLY A 25 -22.44 -6.60 -20.31
N GLU A 26 -22.11 -5.36 -19.96
CA GLU A 26 -20.99 -5.04 -19.04
C GLU A 26 -21.46 -5.06 -17.57
N ILE A 27 -20.60 -5.60 -16.69
CA ILE A 27 -20.86 -5.60 -15.24
C ILE A 27 -20.58 -4.21 -14.70
N ILE A 28 -21.62 -3.54 -14.21
CA ILE A 28 -21.54 -2.19 -13.64
C ILE A 28 -21.51 -2.17 -12.11
N TYR A 29 -21.98 -3.22 -11.45
CA TYR A 29 -21.95 -3.39 -10.00
C TYR A 29 -21.94 -4.86 -9.62
N VAL A 30 -21.24 -5.20 -8.55
CA VAL A 30 -21.22 -6.52 -7.92
C VAL A 30 -21.55 -6.34 -6.44
N GLY A 31 -22.42 -7.22 -5.91
CA GLY A 31 -22.75 -7.20 -4.48
C GLY A 31 -23.09 -8.59 -3.97
N LYS A 32 -22.84 -8.81 -2.68
CA LYS A 32 -23.20 -10.05 -1.98
C LYS A 32 -24.59 -9.95 -1.34
N ALA A 33 -25.19 -11.08 -1.05
CA ALA A 33 -26.40 -11.20 -0.27
C ALA A 33 -26.42 -12.49 0.55
N ILE A 34 -26.95 -12.41 1.77
CA ILE A 34 -27.33 -13.61 2.57
C ILE A 34 -28.60 -14.23 1.97
N ASN A 35 -29.48 -13.39 1.44
CA ASN A 35 -30.68 -13.76 0.72
C ASN A 35 -30.78 -12.94 -0.56
N LEU A 36 -30.44 -13.55 -1.70
CA LEU A 36 -30.42 -12.92 -3.01
C LEU A 36 -31.77 -12.29 -3.38
N LYS A 37 -32.86 -13.03 -3.13
CA LYS A 37 -34.21 -12.56 -3.45
C LYS A 37 -34.56 -11.25 -2.74
N ASN A 38 -34.28 -11.17 -1.43
CA ASN A 38 -34.58 -9.99 -0.63
C ASN A 38 -33.69 -8.80 -1.04
N ARG A 39 -32.39 -9.04 -1.15
CA ARG A 39 -31.40 -8.00 -1.44
C ARG A 39 -31.57 -7.39 -2.83
N VAL A 40 -31.74 -8.22 -3.86
CA VAL A 40 -31.90 -7.73 -5.23
C VAL A 40 -33.23 -6.99 -5.39
N ARG A 41 -34.31 -7.49 -4.79
CA ARG A 41 -35.62 -6.80 -4.81
C ARG A 41 -35.58 -5.39 -4.20
N GLN A 42 -34.80 -5.18 -3.15
CA GLN A 42 -34.68 -3.86 -2.51
C GLN A 42 -34.25 -2.77 -3.50
N TYR A 43 -33.40 -3.06 -4.46
CA TYR A 43 -33.00 -2.09 -5.48
C TYR A 43 -34.13 -1.63 -6.38
N PHE A 44 -35.13 -2.49 -6.61
CA PHE A 44 -36.21 -2.23 -7.58
C PHE A 44 -37.52 -1.81 -6.92
N HIS A 45 -37.68 -2.00 -5.61
CA HIS A 45 -38.96 -1.71 -4.93
C HIS A 45 -39.08 -0.37 -4.20
N SER A 46 -37.98 0.29 -3.86
CA SER A 46 -38.01 1.49 -3.03
C SER A 46 -37.07 2.56 -3.56
N SER A 47 -37.57 3.45 -4.38
CA SER A 47 -36.78 4.56 -4.94
C SER A 47 -36.60 5.75 -3.99
N LYS A 48 -37.31 5.83 -2.85
CA LYS A 48 -37.29 6.99 -1.95
C LYS A 48 -36.13 6.99 -0.95
N ASP A 49 -35.60 5.82 -0.62
CA ASP A 49 -34.51 5.65 0.39
C ASP A 49 -33.14 5.43 -0.22
N HIS A 50 -33.03 5.43 -1.55
CA HIS A 50 -31.76 5.20 -2.23
C HIS A 50 -30.91 6.48 -2.28
N THR A 51 -29.61 6.32 -2.02
CA THR A 51 -28.63 7.39 -2.28
C THR A 51 -28.61 7.77 -3.76
N PRO A 52 -28.22 9.00 -4.14
CA PRO A 52 -28.14 9.42 -5.55
C PRO A 52 -27.34 8.44 -6.42
N LYS A 53 -26.28 7.85 -5.88
CA LYS A 53 -25.45 6.84 -6.55
C LYS A 53 -26.23 5.56 -6.85
N VAL A 54 -26.97 5.04 -5.87
CA VAL A 54 -27.80 3.85 -6.05
C VAL A 54 -28.94 4.14 -7.04
N GLN A 55 -29.55 5.31 -6.98
CA GLN A 55 -30.57 5.71 -7.97
C GLN A 55 -30.00 5.75 -9.39
N ALA A 56 -28.80 6.34 -9.58
CA ALA A 56 -28.12 6.38 -10.86
C ALA A 56 -27.72 4.97 -11.33
N MET A 57 -27.30 4.10 -10.43
CA MET A 57 -26.99 2.70 -10.74
C MET A 57 -28.24 1.95 -11.22
N VAL A 58 -29.32 2.00 -10.45
CA VAL A 58 -30.59 1.31 -10.76
C VAL A 58 -31.16 1.75 -12.11
N ALA A 59 -31.07 3.05 -12.42
CA ALA A 59 -31.51 3.58 -13.72
C ALA A 59 -30.70 3.05 -14.91
N ASN A 60 -29.51 2.53 -14.66
CA ASN A 60 -28.59 1.99 -15.69
C ASN A 60 -28.58 0.46 -15.75
N ILE A 61 -29.37 -0.25 -14.92
CA ILE A 61 -29.44 -1.72 -14.95
C ILE A 61 -30.40 -2.15 -16.04
N ASP A 62 -29.93 -2.93 -16.99
CA ASP A 62 -30.74 -3.58 -18.02
C ASP A 62 -30.86 -5.10 -17.81
N ASP A 63 -29.89 -5.72 -17.11
CA ASP A 63 -29.89 -7.13 -16.77
C ASP A 63 -29.07 -7.39 -15.50
N PHE A 64 -29.17 -8.61 -14.96
CA PHE A 64 -28.30 -9.08 -13.88
C PHE A 64 -28.10 -10.61 -13.95
N ASP A 65 -26.95 -11.07 -13.44
CA ASP A 65 -26.67 -12.47 -13.17
C ASP A 65 -26.50 -12.71 -11.68
N ILE A 66 -26.69 -13.96 -11.26
CA ILE A 66 -26.44 -14.41 -9.89
C ILE A 66 -25.50 -15.59 -9.87
N LEU A 67 -24.72 -15.69 -8.81
CA LEU A 67 -23.85 -16.82 -8.47
C LEU A 67 -24.25 -17.28 -7.06
N LEU A 68 -24.69 -18.51 -6.94
CA LEU A 68 -25.08 -19.09 -5.65
C LEU A 68 -23.81 -19.50 -4.88
N CYS A 69 -23.87 -19.30 -3.56
CA CYS A 69 -22.85 -19.72 -2.62
C CYS A 69 -23.50 -20.55 -1.49
N ASP A 70 -22.73 -21.47 -0.91
CA ASP A 70 -23.22 -22.28 0.20
C ASP A 70 -23.23 -21.50 1.52
N THR A 71 -22.29 -20.54 1.65
CA THR A 71 -22.11 -19.73 2.86
C THR A 71 -21.99 -18.23 2.57
N GLU A 72 -22.27 -17.42 3.56
CA GLU A 72 -22.05 -15.98 3.50
C GLU A 72 -20.57 -15.63 3.31
N LEU A 73 -19.68 -16.40 3.94
CA LEU A 73 -18.24 -16.24 3.80
C LEU A 73 -17.78 -16.44 2.36
N GLU A 74 -18.29 -17.47 1.69
CA GLU A 74 -18.03 -17.70 0.26
C GLU A 74 -18.54 -16.56 -0.61
N ALA A 75 -19.74 -16.05 -0.32
CA ALA A 75 -20.31 -14.91 -1.04
C ALA A 75 -19.43 -13.66 -0.88
N LEU A 76 -18.91 -13.40 0.32
CA LEU A 76 -18.01 -12.29 0.60
C LEU A 76 -16.68 -12.39 -0.17
N ILE A 77 -16.06 -13.57 -0.18
CA ILE A 77 -14.82 -13.83 -0.92
C ILE A 77 -15.06 -13.69 -2.43
N LEU A 78 -16.15 -14.24 -2.91
CA LEU A 78 -16.50 -14.20 -4.34
C LEU A 78 -16.78 -12.77 -4.80
N GLU A 79 -17.52 -11.97 -4.02
CA GLU A 79 -17.75 -10.55 -4.28
C GLU A 79 -16.43 -9.80 -4.44
N CYS A 80 -15.52 -9.93 -3.46
CA CYS A 80 -14.21 -9.27 -3.49
C CYS A 80 -13.42 -9.64 -4.75
N ASN A 81 -13.38 -10.93 -5.12
CA ASN A 81 -12.69 -11.42 -6.31
C ASN A 81 -13.29 -10.87 -7.61
N LEU A 82 -14.60 -10.81 -7.70
CA LEU A 82 -15.31 -10.28 -8.88
C LEU A 82 -15.12 -8.78 -9.02
N ILE A 83 -15.16 -8.02 -7.90
CA ILE A 83 -14.88 -6.59 -7.90
C ILE A 83 -13.44 -6.32 -8.38
N LYS A 84 -12.45 -7.08 -7.90
CA LYS A 84 -11.05 -6.97 -8.36
C LYS A 84 -10.90 -7.28 -9.84
N LYS A 85 -11.58 -8.33 -10.32
CA LYS A 85 -11.51 -8.80 -11.70
C LYS A 85 -12.13 -7.83 -12.68
N TYR A 86 -13.36 -7.39 -12.41
CA TYR A 86 -14.16 -6.61 -13.36
C TYR A 86 -14.07 -5.10 -13.13
N ARG A 87 -13.65 -4.66 -11.94
CA ARG A 87 -13.54 -3.25 -11.52
C ARG A 87 -14.79 -2.42 -11.87
N PRO A 88 -16.00 -2.87 -11.45
CA PRO A 88 -17.26 -2.30 -11.90
C PRO A 88 -17.36 -0.81 -11.56
N TYR A 89 -18.09 -0.06 -12.38
CA TYR A 89 -18.15 1.41 -12.26
C TYR A 89 -18.74 1.89 -10.93
N TYR A 90 -19.73 1.19 -10.38
CA TYR A 90 -20.44 1.61 -9.14
C TYR A 90 -19.84 1.01 -7.87
N ASN A 91 -18.90 0.08 -7.93
CA ASN A 91 -18.23 -0.43 -6.74
C ASN A 91 -17.13 0.52 -6.23
N ILE A 92 -16.94 0.52 -4.92
CA ILE A 92 -15.82 1.19 -4.27
C ILE A 92 -14.55 0.36 -4.51
N LEU A 93 -13.50 1.02 -4.96
CA LEU A 93 -12.24 0.37 -5.35
C LEU A 93 -11.06 0.96 -4.61
N LEU A 94 -10.21 0.12 -4.09
CA LEU A 94 -8.88 0.51 -3.61
C LEU A 94 -8.02 0.93 -4.80
N LYS A 95 -7.59 2.21 -4.82
CA LYS A 95 -6.87 2.80 -5.95
C LYS A 95 -5.42 2.34 -6.04
N ASP A 96 -4.77 2.22 -4.90
CA ASP A 96 -3.35 1.99 -4.81
C ASP A 96 -3.05 0.57 -4.34
N ASP A 97 -2.43 -0.21 -5.22
CA ASP A 97 -1.77 -1.47 -4.85
C ASP A 97 -0.37 -1.12 -4.30
N LYS A 98 -0.33 -0.54 -3.09
CA LYS A 98 0.94 -0.18 -2.45
C LYS A 98 1.77 -1.42 -2.20
N GLN A 99 2.90 -1.49 -2.88
CA GLN A 99 3.88 -2.56 -2.65
C GLN A 99 4.76 -2.18 -1.46
N TYR A 100 4.60 -2.90 -0.37
CA TYR A 100 5.45 -2.73 0.80
C TYR A 100 6.90 -3.08 0.50
N PRO A 101 7.86 -2.30 1.01
CA PRO A 101 9.26 -2.65 0.88
C PRO A 101 9.65 -3.75 1.87
N TYR A 102 10.55 -4.62 1.41
CA TYR A 102 11.18 -5.69 2.18
C TYR A 102 12.69 -5.55 2.10
N ILE A 103 13.38 -6.08 3.08
CA ILE A 103 14.81 -6.34 3.01
C ILE A 103 14.98 -7.78 2.55
N ARG A 104 15.66 -7.99 1.41
CA ARG A 104 15.93 -9.30 0.83
C ARG A 104 17.40 -9.66 1.03
N ILE A 105 17.65 -10.91 1.45
CA ILE A 105 19.00 -11.50 1.60
C ILE A 105 18.97 -12.89 0.99
N ASP A 106 19.72 -13.11 -0.09
CA ASP A 106 19.82 -14.41 -0.75
C ASP A 106 20.99 -15.22 -0.16
N LEU A 107 20.71 -16.01 0.85
CA LEU A 107 21.70 -16.81 1.57
C LEU A 107 22.32 -17.95 0.77
N ARG A 108 21.91 -18.20 -0.47
CA ARG A 108 22.54 -19.20 -1.37
C ARG A 108 23.81 -18.67 -2.00
N GLN A 109 23.94 -17.34 -2.06
CA GLN A 109 25.15 -16.71 -2.55
C GLN A 109 26.26 -16.76 -1.50
N ASP A 110 27.52 -16.87 -1.91
CA ASP A 110 28.67 -16.81 -1.01
C ASP A 110 28.77 -15.45 -0.30
N TYR A 111 28.43 -14.39 -1.02
CA TYR A 111 28.45 -13.00 -0.54
C TYR A 111 27.14 -12.30 -0.84
N PRO A 112 26.03 -12.61 -0.16
CA PRO A 112 24.74 -12.01 -0.45
C PRO A 112 24.74 -10.50 -0.17
N ARG A 113 23.91 -9.78 -0.94
CA ARG A 113 23.60 -8.38 -0.66
C ARG A 113 22.42 -8.28 0.29
N VAL A 114 22.40 -7.21 1.06
CA VAL A 114 21.22 -6.77 1.83
C VAL A 114 20.58 -5.66 1.04
N GLU A 115 19.41 -5.93 0.45
CA GLU A 115 18.81 -5.03 -0.52
C GLU A 115 17.33 -4.78 -0.28
N LEU A 116 16.86 -3.59 -0.64
CA LEU A 116 15.45 -3.25 -0.63
C LEU A 116 14.77 -3.80 -1.87
N VAL A 117 13.70 -4.56 -1.68
CA VAL A 117 12.81 -5.05 -2.75
C VAL A 117 11.37 -4.72 -2.41
N ARG A 118 10.51 -4.66 -3.43
CA ARG A 118 9.08 -4.38 -3.25
C ARG A 118 8.18 -5.59 -3.49
N ARG A 119 8.75 -6.69 -3.94
CA ARG A 119 8.02 -7.94 -4.18
C ARG A 119 8.73 -9.08 -3.48
N VAL A 120 7.94 -9.94 -2.87
CA VAL A 120 8.43 -11.23 -2.35
C VAL A 120 8.29 -12.24 -3.47
N GLU A 121 9.41 -12.87 -3.83
CA GLU A 121 9.47 -13.92 -4.84
C GLU A 121 9.67 -15.28 -4.17
N LYS A 122 9.20 -16.34 -4.81
CA LYS A 122 9.44 -17.72 -4.32
C LYS A 122 10.81 -18.22 -4.79
N ASP A 123 11.86 -17.47 -4.47
CA ASP A 123 13.22 -17.72 -4.93
C ASP A 123 14.14 -18.33 -3.85
N GLY A 124 13.59 -18.67 -2.67
CA GLY A 124 14.36 -19.25 -1.56
C GLY A 124 15.25 -18.25 -0.80
N ALA A 125 15.23 -16.95 -1.15
CA ALA A 125 15.87 -15.90 -0.38
C ALA A 125 15.10 -15.62 0.92
N LYS A 126 15.77 -15.02 1.91
CA LYS A 126 15.10 -14.51 3.11
C LYS A 126 14.60 -13.09 2.88
N TYR A 127 13.34 -12.87 3.30
CA TYR A 127 12.65 -11.59 3.24
C TYR A 127 12.30 -11.15 4.64
N PHE A 128 12.63 -9.90 4.97
CA PHE A 128 12.29 -9.26 6.25
C PHE A 128 11.37 -8.09 5.97
N GLY A 129 10.31 -7.97 6.73
CA GLY A 129 9.25 -7.00 6.55
C GLY A 129 7.87 -7.67 6.60
N PRO A 130 6.80 -7.03 6.16
CA PRO A 130 6.79 -5.75 5.45
C PRO A 130 7.20 -4.57 6.33
N TYR A 131 7.93 -3.64 5.75
CA TYR A 131 8.20 -2.37 6.40
C TYR A 131 7.21 -1.31 5.91
N ILE A 132 6.83 -0.43 6.82
CA ILE A 132 5.91 0.64 6.53
C ILE A 132 6.71 1.84 6.06
N GLY A 133 6.59 2.10 4.75
CA GLY A 133 7.31 3.18 4.10
C GLY A 133 8.75 2.84 3.70
N ALA A 134 9.13 3.24 2.49
CA ALA A 134 10.46 3.02 1.95
C ALA A 134 11.56 3.78 2.73
N THR A 135 11.18 4.85 3.45
CA THR A 135 12.10 5.66 4.25
C THR A 135 12.63 4.87 5.44
N VAL A 136 11.75 4.15 6.16
CA VAL A 136 12.15 3.31 7.31
C VAL A 136 13.14 2.23 6.88
N VAL A 137 12.88 1.57 5.74
CA VAL A 137 13.80 0.55 5.22
C VAL A 137 15.14 1.15 4.81
N ARG A 138 15.12 2.34 4.21
CA ARG A 138 16.37 3.03 3.84
C ARG A 138 17.18 3.39 5.07
N ASP A 139 16.55 3.91 6.13
CA ASP A 139 17.22 4.21 7.40
C ASP A 139 17.85 2.96 8.00
N VAL A 140 17.12 1.83 8.02
CA VAL A 140 17.66 0.53 8.49
C VAL A 140 18.82 0.06 7.62
N LEU A 141 18.69 0.10 6.29
CA LEU A 141 19.75 -0.30 5.37
C LEU A 141 20.97 0.59 5.48
N GLU A 142 20.78 1.91 5.65
CA GLU A 142 21.86 2.85 5.85
C GLU A 142 22.67 2.50 7.11
N VAL A 143 21.98 2.24 8.22
CA VAL A 143 22.62 1.79 9.46
C VAL A 143 23.37 0.48 9.26
N LEU A 144 22.76 -0.51 8.61
CA LEU A 144 23.43 -1.78 8.31
C LEU A 144 24.65 -1.60 7.42
N HIS A 145 24.55 -0.80 6.36
CA HIS A 145 25.66 -0.54 5.43
C HIS A 145 26.80 0.31 6.02
N ASN A 146 26.52 1.11 7.03
CA ASN A 146 27.53 1.90 7.76
C ASN A 146 28.12 1.12 8.94
N SER A 147 27.37 0.17 9.51
CA SER A 147 27.79 -0.63 10.66
C SER A 147 28.50 -1.93 10.26
N PHE A 148 28.21 -2.45 9.09
CA PHE A 148 28.79 -3.71 8.59
C PHE A 148 29.45 -3.50 7.23
N PRO A 149 30.66 -4.07 6.99
CA PRO A 149 31.35 -3.94 5.71
C PRO A 149 30.73 -4.81 4.61
N LEU A 150 29.47 -4.46 4.27
CA LEU A 150 28.64 -5.16 3.29
C LEU A 150 28.95 -4.73 1.86
N ARG A 151 28.91 -5.68 0.93
CA ARG A 151 28.91 -5.32 -0.49
C ARG A 151 27.58 -4.75 -0.94
N THR A 152 27.63 -3.74 -1.79
CA THR A 152 26.44 -3.14 -2.44
C THR A 152 26.47 -3.29 -3.96
N CYS A 153 27.63 -3.66 -4.54
CA CYS A 153 27.79 -3.82 -5.98
C CYS A 153 26.99 -5.01 -6.52
N ARG A 154 26.64 -4.94 -7.82
CA ARG A 154 25.83 -5.96 -8.52
C ARG A 154 26.66 -7.02 -9.24
N HIS A 155 28.00 -7.00 -9.07
CA HIS A 155 28.85 -8.00 -9.73
C HIS A 155 28.58 -9.39 -9.15
N ASP A 156 28.56 -10.38 -10.03
CA ASP A 156 28.50 -11.79 -9.63
C ASP A 156 29.93 -12.30 -9.42
N PHE A 157 30.16 -12.86 -8.27
CA PHE A 157 31.41 -13.52 -7.91
C PHE A 157 31.16 -14.54 -6.80
N SER A 158 31.92 -15.62 -6.84
CA SER A 158 31.95 -16.68 -5.84
C SER A 158 33.34 -16.81 -5.27
N PHE A 159 33.49 -17.58 -4.19
CA PHE A 159 34.79 -17.82 -3.58
C PHE A 159 35.77 -18.43 -4.57
N GLY A 160 37.00 -17.92 -4.59
CA GLY A 160 38.05 -18.34 -5.54
C GLY A 160 37.92 -17.80 -6.97
N HIS A 161 36.77 -17.24 -7.31
CA HIS A 161 36.45 -16.62 -8.59
C HIS A 161 36.16 -15.15 -8.37
N GLY A 162 37.14 -14.37 -7.99
CA GLY A 162 37.02 -12.91 -7.98
C GLY A 162 36.64 -12.40 -9.37
N VAL A 163 36.17 -11.16 -9.49
CA VAL A 163 35.79 -10.57 -10.77
C VAL A 163 37.05 -10.49 -11.65
N GLY A 164 37.42 -11.64 -12.24
CA GLY A 164 38.43 -11.76 -13.29
C GLY A 164 39.80 -11.11 -13.02
N GLY A 165 40.32 -11.14 -11.80
CA GLY A 165 41.71 -10.73 -11.47
C GLY A 165 42.07 -9.26 -11.78
N ARG A 166 41.18 -8.45 -12.31
CA ARG A 166 41.40 -7.07 -12.80
C ARG A 166 40.63 -5.99 -12.10
N HIS A 167 39.71 -6.30 -11.17
CA HIS A 167 38.98 -5.28 -10.47
C HIS A 167 39.75 -4.77 -9.26
N ARG A 168 40.13 -3.51 -9.31
CA ARG A 168 40.61 -2.80 -8.12
C ARG A 168 39.46 -2.69 -7.13
N PRO A 169 39.70 -2.90 -5.82
CA PRO A 169 38.71 -2.65 -4.80
C PRO A 169 38.12 -1.23 -4.93
N CYS A 170 36.79 -1.11 -4.79
CA CYS A 170 36.12 0.18 -4.93
C CYS A 170 36.37 1.06 -3.69
N LEU A 171 35.94 2.33 -3.79
CA LEU A 171 36.06 3.32 -2.70
C LEU A 171 35.48 2.81 -1.37
N ARG A 172 34.37 2.04 -1.39
CA ARG A 172 33.78 1.48 -0.17
C ARG A 172 34.72 0.55 0.58
N TYR A 173 35.58 -0.17 -0.09
CA TYR A 173 36.67 -0.96 0.56
C TYR A 173 37.66 -0.04 1.25
N GLN A 174 38.10 1.03 0.57
CA GLN A 174 39.05 1.98 1.14
C GLN A 174 38.49 2.70 2.37
N MET A 175 37.16 2.90 2.40
CA MET A 175 36.43 3.48 3.54
C MET A 175 36.09 2.46 4.65
N GLY A 176 36.52 1.18 4.53
CA GLY A 176 36.18 0.14 5.50
C GLY A 176 34.71 -0.32 5.46
N LEU A 177 33.93 0.10 4.47
CA LEU A 177 32.48 -0.18 4.34
C LEU A 177 32.20 -1.42 3.46
N CYS A 178 33.21 -2.17 3.05
CA CYS A 178 33.09 -3.42 2.29
C CYS A 178 34.31 -4.29 2.52
N LEU A 179 34.14 -5.59 2.70
CA LEU A 179 35.25 -6.55 2.82
C LEU A 179 35.98 -6.83 1.49
N ALA A 180 35.47 -6.26 0.38
CA ALA A 180 35.98 -6.49 -0.98
C ALA A 180 36.04 -7.98 -1.40
N PRO A 181 34.94 -8.75 -1.32
CA PRO A 181 34.94 -10.13 -1.81
C PRO A 181 35.26 -10.23 -3.31
N CYS A 182 35.17 -9.11 -4.05
CA CYS A 182 35.56 -9.03 -5.46
C CYS A 182 37.06 -9.28 -5.71
N THR A 183 37.90 -9.22 -4.68
CA THR A 183 39.34 -9.55 -4.79
C THR A 183 39.61 -11.06 -4.76
N GLY A 184 38.60 -11.87 -4.37
CA GLY A 184 38.76 -13.32 -4.20
C GLY A 184 39.43 -13.75 -2.90
N ASN A 185 39.85 -12.82 -2.05
CA ASN A 185 40.60 -13.08 -0.82
C ASN A 185 39.76 -13.19 0.46
N VAL A 186 38.43 -12.96 0.36
CA VAL A 186 37.51 -13.03 1.51
C VAL A 186 36.90 -14.42 1.60
N PHE A 187 37.07 -15.11 2.73
CA PHE A 187 36.44 -16.41 2.95
C PHE A 187 34.92 -16.26 3.17
N PRO A 188 34.04 -17.06 2.50
CA PRO A 188 32.61 -17.02 2.68
C PRO A 188 32.17 -17.15 4.13
N GLY A 189 32.84 -17.97 4.93
CA GLY A 189 32.55 -18.14 6.35
C GLY A 189 32.67 -16.86 7.17
N GLN A 190 33.65 -16.02 6.88
CA GLN A 190 33.85 -14.73 7.53
C GLN A 190 32.73 -13.76 7.17
N TYR A 191 32.32 -13.75 5.90
CA TYR A 191 31.19 -12.93 5.45
C TYR A 191 29.85 -13.42 6.04
N ARG A 192 29.69 -14.75 6.16
CA ARG A 192 28.54 -15.41 6.75
C ARG A 192 28.36 -15.05 8.22
N GLN A 193 29.44 -15.08 9.00
CA GLN A 193 29.40 -14.73 10.41
C GLN A 193 28.85 -13.30 10.63
N MET A 194 29.27 -12.35 9.79
CA MET A 194 28.75 -10.98 9.79
C MET A 194 27.26 -10.96 9.43
N LEU A 195 26.83 -11.76 8.46
CA LEU A 195 25.41 -11.86 8.08
C LEU A 195 24.55 -12.46 9.19
N ASP A 196 25.06 -13.40 9.98
CA ASP A 196 24.31 -13.98 11.10
C ASP A 196 23.99 -12.93 12.16
N GLU A 197 24.88 -11.96 12.38
CA GLU A 197 24.61 -10.81 13.26
C GLU A 197 23.49 -9.90 12.68
N ILE A 198 23.53 -9.65 11.38
CA ILE A 198 22.49 -8.88 10.67
C ILE A 198 21.13 -9.61 10.70
N LEU A 199 21.14 -10.93 10.47
CA LEU A 199 19.93 -11.75 10.54
C LEU A 199 19.33 -11.74 11.95
N ALA A 200 20.17 -11.81 12.99
CA ALA A 200 19.72 -11.71 14.38
C ALA A 200 19.09 -10.35 14.67
N PHE A 201 19.71 -9.27 14.18
CA PHE A 201 19.18 -7.90 14.28
C PHE A 201 17.82 -7.78 13.58
N LEU A 202 17.70 -8.21 12.31
CA LEU A 202 16.46 -8.14 11.53
C LEU A 202 15.33 -9.02 12.09
N ASN A 203 15.66 -10.09 12.83
CA ASN A 203 14.72 -10.95 13.55
C ASN A 203 14.30 -10.41 14.93
N GLY A 204 14.62 -9.16 15.26
CA GLY A 204 14.21 -8.53 16.52
C GLY A 204 15.10 -8.81 17.73
N LYS A 205 16.18 -9.59 17.60
CA LYS A 205 17.13 -9.87 18.70
C LYS A 205 18.12 -8.73 18.93
N HIS A 206 17.61 -7.52 19.00
CA HIS A 206 18.43 -6.30 19.03
C HIS A 206 19.30 -6.21 20.29
N GLU A 207 18.74 -6.52 21.46
CA GLU A 207 19.47 -6.43 22.73
C GLU A 207 20.62 -7.42 22.80
N ASP A 208 20.45 -8.64 22.29
CA ASP A 208 21.50 -9.66 22.27
C ASP A 208 22.66 -9.26 21.35
N VAL A 209 22.33 -8.69 20.19
CA VAL A 209 23.36 -8.21 19.22
C VAL A 209 24.15 -7.07 19.84
N VAL A 210 23.47 -6.05 20.41
CA VAL A 210 24.13 -4.91 21.06
C VAL A 210 24.98 -5.37 22.24
N ARG A 211 24.47 -6.28 23.09
CA ARG A 211 25.23 -6.83 24.22
C ARG A 211 26.51 -7.56 23.77
N LYS A 212 26.42 -8.37 22.73
CA LYS A 212 27.58 -9.08 22.13
C LYS A 212 28.61 -8.09 21.57
N MET A 213 28.15 -7.07 20.84
CA MET A 213 29.06 -6.04 20.31
C MET A 213 29.71 -5.22 21.41
N ARG A 214 29.02 -4.91 22.51
CA ARG A 214 29.62 -4.26 23.69
C ARG A 214 30.71 -5.12 24.34
N ALA A 215 30.50 -6.44 24.45
CA ALA A 215 31.53 -7.32 24.97
C ALA A 215 32.77 -7.34 24.07
N GLN A 216 32.58 -7.40 22.73
CA GLN A 216 33.68 -7.33 21.77
C GLN A 216 34.41 -5.97 21.81
N MET A 217 33.70 -4.87 22.01
CA MET A 217 34.28 -3.54 22.15
C MET A 217 35.17 -3.46 23.39
N LEU A 218 34.72 -3.97 24.53
CA LEU A 218 35.48 -4.01 25.78
C LEU A 218 36.75 -4.89 25.66
N GLU A 219 36.61 -6.02 24.98
CA GLU A 219 37.75 -6.92 24.71
C GLU A 219 38.79 -6.25 23.81
N ALA A 220 38.39 -5.62 22.70
CA ALA A 220 39.26 -4.85 21.83
C ALA A 220 39.96 -3.71 22.59
N SER A 221 39.23 -3.01 23.48
CA SER A 221 39.84 -1.98 24.33
C SER A 221 40.87 -2.52 25.31
N LYS A 222 40.62 -3.69 25.93
CA LYS A 222 41.59 -4.35 26.80
C LYS A 222 42.85 -4.78 26.04
N ASN A 223 42.70 -5.17 24.79
CA ASN A 223 43.83 -5.57 23.90
C ASN A 223 44.51 -4.36 23.25
N LEU A 224 44.18 -3.13 23.65
CA LEU A 224 44.69 -1.86 23.10
C LEU A 224 44.40 -1.65 21.61
N GLU A 225 43.40 -2.38 21.06
CA GLU A 225 42.91 -2.24 19.69
C GLU A 225 41.91 -1.06 19.61
N PHE A 226 42.36 0.16 19.86
CA PHE A 226 41.49 1.32 20.03
C PHE A 226 40.66 1.68 18.79
N GLU A 227 41.18 1.53 17.59
CA GLU A 227 40.45 1.78 16.34
C GLU A 227 39.28 0.81 16.17
N ARG A 228 39.51 -0.46 16.50
CA ARG A 228 38.47 -1.49 16.48
C ARG A 228 37.41 -1.23 17.53
N ALA A 229 37.82 -0.85 18.75
CA ALA A 229 36.90 -0.48 19.83
C ALA A 229 36.04 0.74 19.46
N ALA A 230 36.65 1.79 18.84
CA ALA A 230 35.92 2.96 18.35
C ALA A 230 34.91 2.61 17.26
N THR A 231 35.30 1.75 16.30
CA THR A 231 34.38 1.26 15.25
C THR A 231 33.18 0.51 15.84
N LEU A 232 33.39 -0.34 16.84
CA LEU A 232 32.31 -1.07 17.52
C LEU A 232 31.41 -0.13 18.32
N ARG A 233 31.96 0.87 19.01
CA ARG A 233 31.21 1.92 19.72
C ARG A 233 30.28 2.66 18.76
N ASP A 234 30.77 3.11 17.62
CA ASP A 234 30.01 3.88 16.64
C ASP A 234 28.91 3.04 15.99
N ARG A 235 29.16 1.74 15.77
CA ARG A 235 28.14 0.77 15.33
C ARG A 235 27.04 0.58 16.36
N ILE A 236 27.38 0.43 17.66
CA ILE A 236 26.40 0.30 18.73
C ILE A 236 25.53 1.56 18.79
N ALA A 237 26.14 2.76 18.77
CA ALA A 237 25.43 4.03 18.80
C ALA A 237 24.47 4.20 17.59
N ALA A 238 24.85 3.72 16.40
CA ALA A 238 24.00 3.74 15.23
C ALA A 238 22.80 2.79 15.36
N MET A 239 23.01 1.58 15.85
CA MET A 239 21.93 0.62 16.13
C MET A 239 20.95 1.13 17.19
N GLU A 240 21.46 1.69 18.29
CA GLU A 240 20.63 2.24 19.37
C GLU A 240 19.79 3.43 18.89
N ARG A 241 20.29 4.26 17.98
CA ARG A 241 19.50 5.35 17.37
C ARG A 241 18.30 4.82 16.57
N VAL A 242 18.45 3.73 15.81
CA VAL A 242 17.32 3.11 15.11
C VAL A 242 16.29 2.58 16.11
N LEU A 243 16.76 1.93 17.18
CA LEU A 243 15.89 1.41 18.23
C LEU A 243 15.19 2.50 19.03
N GLN A 244 15.84 3.63 19.27
CA GLN A 244 15.25 4.77 19.98
C GLN A 244 14.15 5.47 19.18
N LYS A 245 14.30 5.62 17.86
CA LYS A 245 13.22 6.12 16.98
C LYS A 245 11.97 5.21 17.06
N GLN A 246 12.14 3.92 17.28
CA GLN A 246 11.04 2.96 17.47
C GLN A 246 10.46 2.96 18.89
N LYS A 247 11.21 3.39 19.91
CA LYS A 247 10.76 3.41 21.32
C LYS A 247 9.88 4.62 21.71
N ALA A 248 9.84 5.67 20.93
CA ALA A 248 9.24 6.95 21.31
C ALA A 248 7.71 6.94 21.48
N LEU A 249 7.01 5.87 21.08
CA LEU A 249 5.54 5.78 21.07
C LEU A 249 5.04 4.44 21.61
N ALA A 250 5.56 4.02 22.79
CA ALA A 250 5.08 2.79 23.42
C ALA A 250 3.69 3.00 24.05
N VAL A 251 2.68 2.33 23.51
CA VAL A 251 1.35 2.18 24.09
C VAL A 251 1.21 0.73 24.56
N SER A 252 0.57 0.50 25.72
CA SER A 252 0.32 -0.85 26.22
C SER A 252 -0.58 -1.61 25.23
N GLY A 253 -0.03 -2.58 24.50
CA GLY A 253 -0.78 -3.38 23.53
C GLY A 253 0.14 -4.32 22.73
N GLY A 254 -0.47 -5.36 22.14
CA GLY A 254 0.19 -6.28 21.24
C GLY A 254 0.32 -5.75 19.80
N ASP A 255 0.31 -6.68 18.83
CA ASP A 255 0.28 -6.36 17.41
C ASP A 255 -1.12 -5.92 17.00
N GLN A 256 -1.24 -4.66 16.58
CA GLN A 256 -2.51 -4.02 16.22
C GLN A 256 -2.35 -3.20 14.94
N ASP A 257 -3.40 -3.15 14.13
CA ASP A 257 -3.57 -2.14 13.08
C ASP A 257 -4.75 -1.24 13.48
N VAL A 258 -4.55 0.07 13.39
CA VAL A 258 -5.59 1.06 13.70
C VAL A 258 -6.03 1.68 12.39
N VAL A 259 -7.29 1.50 12.05
CA VAL A 259 -7.84 1.88 10.74
C VAL A 259 -8.96 2.88 10.94
N ALA A 260 -8.85 4.02 10.29
CA ALA A 260 -9.90 5.04 10.26
C ALA A 260 -10.07 5.58 8.85
N VAL A 261 -11.26 6.09 8.57
CA VAL A 261 -11.64 6.60 7.26
C VAL A 261 -12.12 8.03 7.37
N SER A 262 -11.92 8.81 6.32
CA SER A 262 -12.55 10.12 6.13
C SER A 262 -12.81 10.34 4.65
N SER A 263 -13.99 10.91 4.32
CA SER A 263 -14.40 11.19 2.96
C SER A 263 -14.09 12.63 2.56
N ASP A 264 -13.64 12.84 1.32
CA ASP A 264 -13.52 14.18 0.71
C ASP A 264 -14.78 14.58 -0.11
N GLY A 265 -15.80 13.72 -0.13
CA GLY A 265 -17.04 13.86 -0.88
C GLY A 265 -17.03 13.25 -2.28
N VAL A 266 -15.89 12.77 -2.76
CA VAL A 266 -15.71 12.06 -4.05
C VAL A 266 -15.06 10.69 -3.80
N ASP A 267 -13.94 10.72 -3.09
CA ASP A 267 -13.18 9.54 -2.67
C ASP A 267 -13.19 9.46 -1.13
N ALA A 268 -12.81 8.32 -0.58
CA ALA A 268 -12.47 8.22 0.84
C ALA A 268 -10.99 7.95 1.03
N VAL A 269 -10.43 8.51 2.10
CA VAL A 269 -9.07 8.28 2.55
C VAL A 269 -9.14 7.38 3.78
N VAL A 270 -8.48 6.24 3.71
CA VAL A 270 -8.32 5.32 4.84
C VAL A 270 -6.89 5.46 5.35
N GLU A 271 -6.74 5.78 6.61
CA GLU A 271 -5.45 5.81 7.32
C GLU A 271 -5.29 4.52 8.12
N VAL A 272 -4.14 3.88 8.00
CA VAL A 272 -3.75 2.71 8.78
C VAL A 272 -2.53 3.04 9.60
N ILE A 273 -2.63 2.98 10.93
CA ILE A 273 -1.49 3.08 11.84
C ILE A 273 -1.11 1.66 12.28
N TYR A 274 0.13 1.31 12.07
CA TYR A 274 0.64 -0.02 12.40
C TYR A 274 1.33 -0.04 13.75
N MET A 275 0.86 -0.91 14.61
CA MET A 275 1.46 -1.13 15.92
C MET A 275 1.99 -2.57 16.03
N ARG A 276 3.21 -2.71 16.53
CA ARG A 276 3.81 -4.02 16.81
C ARG A 276 4.51 -3.95 18.16
N GLU A 277 4.27 -4.97 18.98
CA GLU A 277 4.79 -5.01 20.35
C GLU A 277 4.45 -3.74 21.17
N GLY A 278 3.26 -3.19 20.96
CA GLY A 278 2.83 -1.96 21.63
C GLY A 278 3.47 -0.66 21.14
N LYS A 279 4.23 -0.68 20.03
CA LYS A 279 4.90 0.51 19.45
C LYS A 279 4.31 0.85 18.10
N ILE A 280 4.14 2.14 17.82
CA ILE A 280 3.77 2.61 16.48
C ILE A 280 5.00 2.48 15.58
N LEU A 281 4.90 1.64 14.56
CA LEU A 281 5.94 1.48 13.54
C LEU A 281 5.84 2.53 12.44
N GLY A 282 4.64 3.05 12.18
CA GLY A 282 4.38 4.02 11.16
C GLY A 282 2.91 4.03 10.75
N SER A 283 2.58 4.79 9.73
CA SER A 283 1.25 4.82 9.14
C SER A 283 1.30 4.94 7.62
N ASP A 284 0.22 4.50 6.98
CA ASP A 284 0.00 4.65 5.56
C ASP A 284 -1.45 5.08 5.29
N HIS A 285 -1.65 5.86 4.24
CA HIS A 285 -2.97 6.24 3.78
C HIS A 285 -3.30 5.59 2.44
N PHE A 286 -4.56 5.22 2.26
CA PHE A 286 -5.08 4.57 1.06
C PHE A 286 -6.26 5.36 0.53
N ILE A 287 -6.47 5.31 -0.79
CA ILE A 287 -7.55 6.03 -1.43
C ILE A 287 -8.56 5.03 -1.94
N MET A 288 -9.80 5.16 -1.44
CA MET A 288 -10.95 4.41 -1.92
C MET A 288 -11.70 5.27 -2.92
N GLN A 289 -11.66 4.88 -4.19
CA GLN A 289 -12.34 5.62 -5.27
C GLN A 289 -13.84 5.37 -5.25
N ARG A 290 -14.63 6.37 -5.64
CA ARG A 290 -16.08 6.30 -5.79
C ARG A 290 -16.83 6.05 -4.47
N ALA A 291 -16.27 6.50 -3.37
CA ALA A 291 -16.80 6.27 -2.04
C ALA A 291 -18.01 7.17 -1.70
N GLU A 292 -18.22 8.28 -2.43
CA GLU A 292 -19.35 9.21 -2.35
C GLU A 292 -19.98 9.35 -0.95
N ALA A 293 -19.16 9.68 0.06
CA ALA A 293 -19.56 9.94 1.44
C ALA A 293 -20.07 8.73 2.26
N GLN A 294 -19.90 7.51 1.80
CA GLN A 294 -20.21 6.31 2.59
C GLN A 294 -18.94 5.78 3.28
N GLU A 295 -18.62 6.29 4.47
CA GLU A 295 -17.41 5.95 5.20
C GLU A 295 -17.42 4.48 5.66
N GLU A 296 -18.55 4.00 6.19
CA GLU A 296 -18.71 2.62 6.67
C GLU A 296 -18.50 1.59 5.56
N GLU A 297 -19.15 1.77 4.41
CA GLU A 297 -18.98 0.89 3.22
C GLU A 297 -17.55 0.95 2.69
N SER A 298 -16.93 2.14 2.69
CA SER A 298 -15.54 2.34 2.28
C SER A 298 -14.57 1.60 3.17
N LEU A 299 -14.81 1.61 4.48
CA LEU A 299 -14.01 0.91 5.48
C LEU A 299 -14.14 -0.60 5.35
N ALA A 300 -15.38 -1.12 5.17
CA ALA A 300 -15.62 -2.53 4.92
C ALA A 300 -14.90 -3.04 3.66
N MET A 301 -15.06 -2.32 2.56
CA MET A 301 -14.40 -2.66 1.29
C MET A 301 -12.87 -2.54 1.36
N PHE A 302 -12.36 -1.57 2.13
CA PHE A 302 -10.94 -1.47 2.40
C PHE A 302 -10.41 -2.71 3.12
N LEU A 303 -11.03 -3.13 4.21
CA LEU A 303 -10.61 -4.30 4.98
C LEU A 303 -10.51 -5.54 4.10
N LEU A 304 -11.54 -5.78 3.26
CA LEU A 304 -11.57 -6.94 2.36
C LEU A 304 -10.46 -6.89 1.30
N GLN A 305 -10.30 -5.74 0.63
CA GLN A 305 -9.35 -5.60 -0.48
C GLN A 305 -7.90 -5.54 0.03
N TYR A 306 -7.67 -4.88 1.17
CA TYR A 306 -6.36 -4.71 1.77
C TYR A 306 -5.83 -6.01 2.37
N TYR A 307 -6.59 -6.64 3.29
CA TYR A 307 -6.13 -7.85 3.97
C TYR A 307 -6.17 -9.09 3.07
N ASP A 308 -6.79 -9.03 1.90
CA ASP A 308 -6.68 -10.12 0.94
C ASP A 308 -5.24 -10.34 0.44
N ASN A 309 -4.48 -9.28 0.24
CA ASN A 309 -3.09 -9.33 -0.19
C ASN A 309 -2.09 -8.83 0.87
N ALA A 310 -2.56 -8.51 2.08
CA ALA A 310 -1.68 -8.04 3.13
C ALA A 310 -0.68 -9.14 3.51
N PRO A 311 0.61 -8.82 3.55
CA PRO A 311 1.66 -9.80 3.89
C PRO A 311 1.63 -10.20 5.37
N TYR A 312 0.93 -9.43 6.20
CA TYR A 312 0.80 -9.65 7.62
C TYR A 312 -0.59 -9.23 8.12
N ILE A 313 -1.23 -10.08 8.90
CA ILE A 313 -2.50 -9.81 9.57
C ILE A 313 -2.22 -9.73 11.08
N PRO A 314 -2.51 -8.61 11.77
CA PRO A 314 -2.28 -8.47 13.21
C PRO A 314 -3.23 -9.36 14.03
N LYS A 315 -3.02 -9.41 15.35
CA LYS A 315 -3.95 -10.09 16.25
C LYS A 315 -5.22 -9.28 16.48
N GLU A 316 -5.12 -7.97 16.36
CA GLU A 316 -6.21 -7.05 16.64
C GLU A 316 -6.25 -5.94 15.59
N ILE A 317 -7.44 -5.58 15.13
CA ILE A 317 -7.70 -4.47 14.22
C ILE A 317 -8.66 -3.52 14.90
N LEU A 318 -8.26 -2.27 15.10
CA LEU A 318 -9.08 -1.24 15.71
C LEU A 318 -9.69 -0.38 14.61
N LEU A 319 -11.00 -0.26 14.60
CA LEU A 319 -11.74 0.51 13.60
C LEU A 319 -12.28 1.82 14.17
N GLY A 320 -12.35 2.85 13.33
CA GLY A 320 -12.94 4.13 13.64
C GLY A 320 -14.45 4.08 13.74
N GLU A 321 -15.08 3.20 12.97
CA GLU A 321 -16.52 3.03 12.84
C GLU A 321 -16.90 1.57 12.78
N ALA A 322 -18.15 1.27 13.13
CA ALA A 322 -18.70 -0.05 12.91
C ALA A 322 -18.94 -0.28 11.42
N VAL A 323 -18.66 -1.47 10.95
CA VAL A 323 -18.97 -1.88 9.58
C VAL A 323 -19.92 -3.07 9.61
N GLU A 324 -20.68 -3.26 8.53
CA GLU A 324 -21.52 -4.43 8.39
C GLU A 324 -20.65 -5.71 8.34
N ASP A 325 -21.19 -6.83 8.79
CA ASP A 325 -20.59 -8.17 8.70
C ASP A 325 -19.22 -8.33 9.42
N LEU A 326 -18.97 -7.59 10.49
CA LEU A 326 -17.74 -7.67 11.28
C LEU A 326 -17.39 -9.12 11.67
N ASP A 327 -18.38 -9.90 12.08
CA ASP A 327 -18.19 -11.31 12.51
C ASP A 327 -17.71 -12.20 11.35
N VAL A 328 -18.20 -11.95 10.14
CA VAL A 328 -17.80 -12.70 8.92
C VAL A 328 -16.38 -12.30 8.53
N MET A 329 -16.06 -11.01 8.61
CA MET A 329 -14.69 -10.52 8.33
C MET A 329 -13.69 -11.05 9.36
N GLU A 330 -14.04 -11.09 10.64
CA GLU A 330 -13.19 -11.64 11.69
C GLU A 330 -12.89 -13.13 11.46
N LYS A 331 -13.91 -13.91 11.05
CA LYS A 331 -13.74 -15.32 10.65
C LYS A 331 -12.81 -15.45 9.44
N LEU A 332 -13.05 -14.69 8.38
CA LEU A 332 -12.21 -14.68 7.17
C LEU A 332 -10.74 -14.41 7.50
N LEU A 333 -10.47 -13.37 8.28
CA LEU A 333 -9.10 -12.99 8.64
C LEU A 333 -8.46 -14.01 9.60
N THR A 334 -9.24 -14.64 10.48
CA THR A 334 -8.79 -15.71 11.38
C THR A 334 -8.39 -16.96 10.60
N GLU A 335 -9.18 -17.39 9.63
CA GLU A 335 -8.86 -18.51 8.72
C GLU A 335 -7.61 -18.22 7.90
N LYS A 336 -7.53 -17.03 7.31
CA LYS A 336 -6.39 -16.62 6.49
C LYS A 336 -5.08 -16.52 7.26
N LYS A 337 -5.14 -16.05 8.50
CA LYS A 337 -3.99 -15.95 9.39
C LYS A 337 -3.60 -17.30 10.01
N GLY A 338 -4.52 -18.23 10.14
CA GLY A 338 -4.35 -19.49 10.89
C GLY A 338 -4.33 -19.32 12.41
N SER A 339 -4.73 -18.16 12.93
CA SER A 339 -4.87 -17.86 14.36
C SER A 339 -5.86 -16.71 14.57
N ARG A 340 -6.46 -16.65 15.75
CA ARG A 340 -7.55 -15.74 16.06
C ARG A 340 -7.17 -14.27 15.80
N VAL A 341 -8.04 -13.55 15.10
CA VAL A 341 -7.99 -12.10 14.86
C VAL A 341 -9.21 -11.49 15.51
N HIS A 342 -9.07 -10.33 16.13
CA HIS A 342 -10.17 -9.56 16.71
C HIS A 342 -10.30 -8.22 15.99
N ILE A 343 -11.52 -7.88 15.60
CA ILE A 343 -11.85 -6.58 15.02
C ILE A 343 -12.69 -5.82 16.05
N LEU A 344 -12.24 -4.66 16.51
CA LEU A 344 -12.85 -3.91 17.58
C LEU A 344 -13.12 -2.46 17.18
N VAL A 345 -14.23 -1.91 17.66
CA VAL A 345 -14.57 -0.47 17.56
C VAL A 345 -14.49 0.14 18.95
N PRO A 346 -13.33 0.69 19.37
CA PRO A 346 -13.12 1.15 20.74
C PRO A 346 -13.89 2.45 21.00
N GLN A 347 -14.61 2.50 22.12
CA GLN A 347 -15.42 3.67 22.50
C GLN A 347 -14.72 4.56 23.54
N ARG A 348 -13.69 4.05 24.25
CA ARG A 348 -13.00 4.76 25.34
C ARG A 348 -11.56 4.23 25.53
N GLY A 349 -10.77 4.97 26.30
CA GLY A 349 -9.41 4.58 26.67
C GLY A 349 -8.37 4.85 25.57
N ASP A 350 -7.18 4.24 25.72
CA ASP A 350 -6.03 4.52 24.84
C ASP A 350 -6.26 4.01 23.41
N LYS A 351 -7.00 2.91 23.24
CA LYS A 351 -7.38 2.41 21.91
C LYS A 351 -8.24 3.41 21.16
N LYS A 352 -9.17 4.11 21.83
CA LYS A 352 -9.98 5.17 21.20
C LYS A 352 -9.12 6.35 20.79
N LYS A 353 -8.15 6.77 21.62
CA LYS A 353 -7.22 7.86 21.27
C LYS A 353 -6.39 7.54 20.01
N LEU A 354 -5.99 6.28 19.82
CA LEU A 354 -5.30 5.83 18.62
C LEU A 354 -6.18 5.94 17.38
N VAL A 355 -7.43 5.52 17.49
CA VAL A 355 -8.41 5.64 16.42
C VAL A 355 -8.68 7.11 16.08
N ASP A 356 -8.84 7.98 17.09
CA ASP A 356 -9.04 9.41 16.89
C ASP A 356 -7.82 10.05 16.20
N MET A 357 -6.61 9.59 16.53
CA MET A 357 -5.38 10.01 15.84
C MET A 357 -5.38 9.57 14.37
N ALA A 358 -5.73 8.33 14.07
CA ALA A 358 -5.84 7.84 12.70
C ALA A 358 -6.91 8.60 11.91
N ARG A 359 -8.07 8.88 12.52
CA ARG A 359 -9.14 9.67 11.89
C ARG A 359 -8.66 11.08 11.55
N LYS A 360 -8.02 11.76 12.50
CA LYS A 360 -7.47 13.11 12.26
C LYS A 360 -6.45 13.14 11.12
N ASN A 361 -5.59 12.11 11.03
CA ASN A 361 -4.67 11.99 9.91
C ASN A 361 -5.40 11.79 8.57
N ALA A 362 -6.44 10.94 8.54
CA ALA A 362 -7.26 10.74 7.35
C ALA A 362 -7.97 12.04 6.92
N GLU A 363 -8.53 12.80 7.86
CA GLU A 363 -9.18 14.09 7.61
C GLU A 363 -8.21 15.13 7.02
N ASP A 364 -6.98 15.23 7.56
CA ASP A 364 -5.96 16.16 7.06
C ASP A 364 -5.56 15.84 5.62
N ILE A 365 -5.42 14.55 5.31
CA ILE A 365 -5.10 14.09 3.95
C ILE A 365 -6.28 14.34 3.00
N ALA A 366 -7.51 14.01 3.42
CA ALA A 366 -8.73 14.23 2.64
C ALA A 366 -8.92 15.71 2.30
N SER A 367 -8.74 16.61 3.29
CA SER A 367 -8.83 18.07 3.09
C SER A 367 -7.78 18.56 2.07
N LYS A 368 -6.53 18.16 2.20
CA LYS A 368 -5.45 18.53 1.26
C LYS A 368 -5.75 18.06 -0.17
N ARG A 369 -6.28 16.85 -0.31
CA ARG A 369 -6.69 16.30 -1.61
C ARG A 369 -7.83 17.10 -2.22
N ARG A 370 -8.86 17.43 -1.42
CA ARG A 370 -9.98 18.26 -1.85
C ARG A 370 -9.52 19.62 -2.36
N GLU A 371 -8.63 20.27 -1.63
CA GLU A 371 -8.05 21.55 -2.09
C GLU A 371 -7.29 21.41 -3.40
N GLN A 372 -6.48 20.35 -3.55
CA GLN A 372 -5.76 20.06 -4.80
C GLN A 372 -6.72 19.83 -5.95
N PHE A 373 -7.80 19.06 -5.72
CA PHE A 373 -8.81 18.79 -6.73
C PHE A 373 -9.53 20.08 -7.17
N ILE A 374 -9.93 20.93 -6.21
CA ILE A 374 -10.56 22.23 -6.51
C ILE A 374 -9.61 23.12 -7.34
N ARG A 375 -8.34 23.23 -6.92
CA ARG A 375 -7.31 23.99 -7.66
C ARG A 375 -7.07 23.44 -9.08
N GLN A 376 -7.02 22.11 -9.20
CA GLN A 376 -6.85 21.48 -10.52
C GLN A 376 -8.08 21.73 -11.42
N LYS A 377 -9.29 21.58 -10.86
CA LYS A 377 -10.55 21.86 -11.61
C LYS A 377 -10.62 23.32 -12.06
N ALA A 378 -10.20 24.26 -11.21
CA ALA A 378 -10.13 25.67 -11.57
C ALA A 378 -9.12 25.90 -12.70
N ARG A 379 -7.93 25.30 -12.65
CA ARG A 379 -6.89 25.43 -13.68
C ARG A 379 -7.20 24.72 -15.01
N THR A 380 -8.18 23.85 -15.03
CA THR A 380 -8.55 23.06 -16.23
C THR A 380 -9.89 23.51 -16.78
N VAL A 381 -10.97 22.89 -16.31
CA VAL A 381 -12.33 23.22 -16.77
C VAL A 381 -12.74 24.67 -16.43
N GLY A 382 -12.27 25.18 -15.29
CA GLY A 382 -12.44 26.59 -14.90
C GLY A 382 -11.81 27.53 -15.89
N ALA A 383 -10.54 27.28 -16.26
CA ALA A 383 -9.83 28.06 -17.26
C ALA A 383 -10.49 28.01 -18.66
N CYS A 384 -11.06 26.84 -19.03
CA CYS A 384 -11.85 26.75 -20.27
C CYS A 384 -13.12 27.60 -20.24
N ARG A 385 -13.76 27.74 -19.08
CA ARG A 385 -14.92 28.64 -18.91
C ARG A 385 -14.52 30.10 -19.00
N GLU A 386 -13.48 30.49 -18.26
CA GLU A 386 -12.93 31.86 -18.34
C GLU A 386 -12.54 32.23 -19.76
N LEU A 387 -11.95 31.29 -20.51
CA LEU A 387 -11.62 31.49 -21.91
C LEU A 387 -12.89 31.65 -22.77
N ALA A 388 -13.92 30.85 -22.56
CA ALA A 388 -15.21 30.98 -23.26
C ALA A 388 -15.86 32.34 -22.99
N ASP A 389 -15.88 32.77 -21.72
CA ASP A 389 -16.42 34.08 -21.32
C ASP A 389 -15.63 35.23 -21.93
N ALA A 390 -14.29 35.14 -21.91
CA ALA A 390 -13.42 36.17 -22.48
C ALA A 390 -13.53 36.30 -24.00
N LEU A 391 -13.82 35.21 -24.72
CA LEU A 391 -14.02 35.17 -26.17
C LEU A 391 -15.47 35.32 -26.61
N GLY A 392 -16.43 35.44 -25.68
CA GLY A 392 -17.87 35.52 -25.97
C GLY A 392 -18.43 34.26 -26.62
N LEU A 393 -17.94 33.07 -26.25
CA LEU A 393 -18.41 31.82 -26.82
C LEU A 393 -19.64 31.32 -26.08
N ASP A 394 -20.63 30.82 -26.80
CA ASP A 394 -21.87 30.23 -26.23
C ASP A 394 -21.66 28.82 -25.65
N PHE A 395 -20.44 28.29 -25.74
CA PHE A 395 -20.09 26.96 -25.25
C PHE A 395 -18.71 26.95 -24.59
N VAL A 396 -18.47 26.01 -23.68
CA VAL A 396 -17.16 25.78 -23.09
C VAL A 396 -16.32 24.88 -23.99
N PRO A 397 -15.15 25.32 -24.50
CA PRO A 397 -14.34 24.55 -25.42
C PRO A 397 -13.76 23.29 -24.72
N ARG A 398 -14.03 22.13 -25.32
CA ARG A 398 -13.51 20.84 -24.81
C ARG A 398 -12.16 20.48 -25.40
N ARG A 399 -11.89 20.90 -26.65
CA ARG A 399 -10.62 20.70 -27.36
C ARG A 399 -10.12 22.09 -27.84
N ILE A 400 -8.87 22.36 -27.47
CA ILE A 400 -8.18 23.60 -27.84
C ILE A 400 -6.88 23.17 -28.54
N GLU A 401 -6.64 23.71 -29.71
CA GLU A 401 -5.43 23.47 -30.48
C GLU A 401 -4.64 24.76 -30.63
N GLY A 402 -3.36 24.70 -30.35
CA GLY A 402 -2.43 25.81 -30.61
C GLY A 402 -1.43 25.41 -31.68
N TYR A 403 -1.28 26.30 -32.68
CA TYR A 403 -0.33 26.10 -33.76
C TYR A 403 0.77 27.15 -33.69
N ASP A 404 2.01 26.70 -33.73
CA ASP A 404 3.18 27.58 -33.89
C ASP A 404 3.86 27.27 -35.22
N ILE A 405 4.03 28.32 -36.03
CA ILE A 405 4.64 28.21 -37.36
C ILE A 405 5.98 28.94 -37.35
N SER A 406 7.03 28.18 -37.52
CA SER A 406 8.40 28.72 -37.61
C SER A 406 8.97 28.54 -39.03
N ASN A 407 9.68 29.54 -39.52
CA ASN A 407 10.41 29.46 -40.78
C ASN A 407 11.80 30.06 -40.65
N THR A 408 12.73 29.65 -41.51
CA THR A 408 14.06 30.23 -41.61
C THR A 408 14.10 31.16 -42.83
N GLN A 409 14.01 32.47 -42.59
CA GLN A 409 14.06 33.51 -43.65
C GLN A 409 13.06 33.29 -44.80
N GLY A 410 11.84 32.87 -44.49
CA GLY A 410 10.78 32.64 -45.48
C GLY A 410 10.85 31.29 -46.20
N THR A 411 11.79 30.42 -45.85
CA THR A 411 11.94 29.08 -46.41
C THR A 411 11.87 28.00 -45.31
N LEU A 412 11.58 26.75 -45.69
CA LEU A 412 11.54 25.58 -44.78
C LEU A 412 10.58 25.80 -43.59
N SER A 413 9.34 26.21 -43.89
CA SER A 413 8.31 26.38 -42.88
C SER A 413 8.03 25.05 -42.19
N VAL A 414 8.06 25.04 -40.86
CA VAL A 414 7.66 23.93 -39.99
C VAL A 414 6.58 24.42 -39.03
N ALA A 415 5.62 23.56 -38.72
CA ALA A 415 4.57 23.86 -37.76
C ALA A 415 4.60 22.84 -36.64
N SER A 416 4.40 23.32 -35.43
CA SER A 416 4.11 22.48 -34.28
C SER A 416 2.66 22.67 -33.83
N MET A 417 2.02 21.60 -33.36
CA MET A 417 0.67 21.63 -32.84
C MET A 417 0.69 21.12 -31.39
N VAL A 418 0.03 21.82 -30.50
CA VAL A 418 -0.25 21.38 -29.14
C VAL A 418 -1.75 21.26 -28.97
N VAL A 419 -2.18 20.19 -28.32
CA VAL A 419 -3.60 19.91 -28.08
C VAL A 419 -3.87 19.89 -26.57
N ALA A 420 -4.92 20.58 -26.15
CA ALA A 420 -5.48 20.47 -24.81
C ALA A 420 -6.92 19.94 -24.87
N ILE A 421 -7.26 18.98 -24.01
CA ILE A 421 -8.60 18.43 -23.86
C ILE A 421 -9.08 18.72 -22.46
N ASN A 422 -10.25 19.38 -22.33
CA ASN A 422 -10.80 19.84 -21.06
C ASN A 422 -9.77 20.65 -20.22
N GLY A 423 -8.96 21.47 -20.88
CA GLY A 423 -7.91 22.28 -20.24
C GLY A 423 -6.66 21.52 -19.80
N GLN A 424 -6.49 20.25 -20.18
CA GLN A 424 -5.30 19.45 -19.91
C GLN A 424 -4.52 19.12 -21.18
N PRO A 425 -3.17 19.19 -21.16
CA PRO A 425 -2.35 18.82 -22.32
C PRO A 425 -2.57 17.37 -22.74
N ALA A 426 -2.93 17.14 -23.99
CA ALA A 426 -3.12 15.81 -24.59
C ALA A 426 -1.87 15.41 -25.39
N ARG A 427 -0.90 14.76 -24.71
CA ARG A 427 0.43 14.45 -25.30
C ARG A 427 0.42 13.35 -26.37
N ASN A 428 -0.68 12.63 -26.51
CA ASN A 428 -0.80 11.49 -27.44
C ASN A 428 -1.73 11.77 -28.61
N GLN A 429 -2.01 13.04 -28.92
CA GLN A 429 -2.88 13.44 -30.04
C GLN A 429 -2.19 14.41 -30.94
#